data_4f2d79d1b55153f9d048953625c4708b
#
_entry.id   4f2d79d1b55153f9d048953625c4708b
#
_cell.length_a   1.000
_cell.length_b   1.000
_cell.length_c   1.000
_cell.angle_alpha   90.00
_cell.angle_beta   90.00
_cell.angle_gamma   90.00
#
_symmetry.space_group_name_H-M   'P 1'
#
loop_
_entity.id
_entity.type
_entity.pdbx_description
1 polymer ?
#
loop_
_entity_poly.entity_id
_entity_poly.type
_entity_poly.pdbx_seq_one_letter_code
_entity_poly.pdbx_strand_id
1 'polypeptide(L)'
;DPGFDIWGMDVSRYGDFATSSFTMAKVKENYGRRFRITYPNEFLPAARPLQTTAAHDRWNDHNAVWGNSFGLETPQWFQATGKPPVEELTWYRSNSWDQVARESFGVRNGVGVTDTSGFSKFEFGGSGAREFLAWILTGRIPRQGGLSLTPMVNSKGGLIGDLTVGCLTPAYGEPGGPLATVVGGATSNVDDLERFFVFGSGVAERYYERYFDKILAQWTGEPTWYRTCGYELAGLSIAGPGSRELLQRCVTGDVSNDAFRFMGFRRLEVGFAPTITGRLTFTGDLGYEFWVPSTYQRYLLDLLLNEGRDLGIQPFGAAALNSLRLEKSFGSWAREYRPIYDPYEAGLDRFIDPNREFIGANALATVNERESRKALRSWVIDVPEGPDAADVMGDEPIWHNDDVVGWVTSGGYA
;
A
#
# COMPACT_ATOMS: atom_id res chain seq x y z
N ASP A 1 8.35 -25.88 -11.53
CA ASP A 1 7.76 -24.57 -11.22
C ASP A 1 6.32 -24.58 -11.70
N PRO A 2 5.34 -24.54 -10.79
CA PRO A 2 3.95 -24.51 -11.23
C PRO A 2 3.70 -23.21 -12.00
N GLY A 3 3.10 -23.28 -13.17
CA GLY A 3 2.72 -22.10 -13.95
C GLY A 3 1.54 -21.32 -13.37
N PHE A 4 1.28 -21.46 -12.06
CA PHE A 4 0.20 -20.78 -11.36
C PHE A 4 0.65 -20.32 -9.95
N ASP A 5 -0.01 -19.31 -9.44
CA ASP A 5 0.21 -18.75 -8.13
C ASP A 5 -0.58 -19.53 -7.06
N ILE A 6 0.11 -19.95 -6.00
CA ILE A 6 -0.49 -20.63 -4.86
C ILE A 6 -0.68 -19.72 -3.64
N TRP A 7 -0.43 -18.41 -3.76
CA TRP A 7 -0.56 -17.45 -2.66
C TRP A 7 -1.92 -17.54 -1.96
N GLY A 8 -2.99 -17.72 -2.71
CA GLY A 8 -4.34 -17.88 -2.16
C GLY A 8 -4.49 -19.06 -1.17
N MET A 9 -3.57 -20.03 -1.20
CA MET A 9 -3.53 -21.20 -0.33
C MET A 9 -2.42 -21.12 0.74
N ASP A 10 -1.56 -20.11 0.69
CA ASP A 10 -0.45 -19.97 1.64
C ASP A 10 -0.98 -19.48 3.00
N VAL A 11 -0.70 -20.25 4.07
CA VAL A 11 -1.11 -19.89 5.43
C VAL A 11 -0.45 -18.60 5.92
N SER A 12 0.68 -18.19 5.35
CA SER A 12 1.35 -16.94 5.70
C SER A 12 0.54 -15.66 5.39
N ARG A 13 -0.54 -15.78 4.60
CA ARG A 13 -1.50 -14.69 4.37
C ARG A 13 -2.33 -14.37 5.62
N TYR A 14 -2.35 -15.28 6.61
CA TYR A 14 -3.03 -15.08 7.87
C TYR A 14 -2.02 -14.69 8.95
N GLY A 15 -2.30 -13.62 9.68
CA GLY A 15 -1.50 -13.20 10.82
C GLY A 15 -2.05 -13.72 12.15
N ASP A 16 -1.57 -13.15 13.24
CA ASP A 16 -1.96 -13.51 14.60
C ASP A 16 -3.46 -13.26 14.89
N PHE A 17 -4.12 -12.46 14.06
CA PHE A 17 -5.56 -12.25 14.12
C PHE A 17 -6.38 -13.52 13.84
N ALA A 18 -5.82 -14.48 13.11
CA ALA A 18 -6.50 -15.73 12.75
C ALA A 18 -6.49 -16.76 13.90
N THR A 19 -7.00 -16.35 15.06
CA THR A 19 -7.17 -17.22 16.23
C THR A 19 -8.13 -18.38 15.93
N SER A 20 -8.14 -19.40 16.78
CA SER A 20 -9.08 -20.53 16.64
C SER A 20 -10.54 -20.09 16.60
N SER A 21 -10.93 -19.08 17.42
CA SER A 21 -12.29 -18.56 17.45
C SER A 21 -12.64 -17.82 16.16
N PHE A 22 -11.71 -17.00 15.63
CA PHE A 22 -11.88 -16.34 14.35
C PHE A 22 -12.05 -17.35 13.22
N THR A 23 -11.14 -18.32 13.15
CA THR A 23 -11.16 -19.37 12.11
C THR A 23 -12.45 -20.18 12.18
N MET A 24 -12.90 -20.56 13.38
CA MET A 24 -14.16 -21.29 13.56
C MET A 24 -15.36 -20.48 13.07
N ALA A 25 -15.42 -19.19 13.39
CA ALA A 25 -16.51 -18.31 12.95
C ALA A 25 -16.55 -18.20 11.42
N LYS A 26 -15.40 -17.97 10.80
CA LYS A 26 -15.27 -17.88 9.33
C LYS A 26 -15.59 -19.19 8.62
N VAL A 27 -15.10 -20.31 9.14
CA VAL A 27 -15.40 -21.65 8.57
C VAL A 27 -16.89 -21.94 8.65
N LYS A 28 -17.53 -21.68 9.80
CA LYS A 28 -18.98 -21.88 9.97
C LYS A 28 -19.80 -21.06 8.99
N GLU A 29 -19.47 -19.77 8.82
CA GLU A 29 -20.11 -18.87 7.86
C GLU A 29 -19.93 -19.37 6.42
N ASN A 30 -18.69 -19.63 6.03
CA ASN A 30 -18.36 -20.08 4.68
C ASN A 30 -18.98 -21.45 4.36
N TYR A 31 -18.96 -22.39 5.32
CA TYR A 31 -19.56 -23.69 5.14
C TYR A 31 -21.08 -23.62 4.94
N GLY A 32 -21.76 -22.73 5.67
CA GLY A 32 -23.21 -22.47 5.49
C GLY A 32 -23.54 -21.85 4.12
N ARG A 33 -22.53 -21.29 3.44
CA ARG A 33 -22.65 -20.63 2.12
C ARG A 33 -22.01 -21.42 0.98
N ARG A 34 -21.67 -22.69 1.21
CA ARG A 34 -20.84 -23.51 0.33
C ARG A 34 -21.28 -23.56 -1.14
N PHE A 35 -22.57 -23.42 -1.41
CA PHE A 35 -23.13 -23.49 -2.75
C PHE A 35 -23.60 -22.11 -3.29
N ARG A 36 -23.29 -21.05 -2.56
CA ARG A 36 -23.61 -19.68 -2.96
C ARG A 36 -22.37 -19.02 -3.57
N ILE A 37 -22.51 -18.45 -4.75
CA ILE A 37 -21.50 -17.60 -5.34
C ILE A 37 -21.53 -16.26 -4.60
N THR A 38 -20.38 -15.83 -4.09
CA THR A 38 -20.21 -14.54 -3.40
C THR A 38 -20.21 -13.43 -4.43
N TYR A 39 -20.92 -12.35 -4.15
CA TYR A 39 -20.87 -11.15 -5.00
C TYR A 39 -19.46 -10.54 -4.95
N PRO A 40 -19.01 -9.88 -6.04
CA PRO A 40 -17.67 -9.32 -6.11
C PRO A 40 -17.42 -8.22 -5.07
N ASN A 41 -18.47 -7.53 -4.63
CA ASN A 41 -18.43 -6.46 -3.63
C ASN A 41 -18.91 -6.91 -2.23
N GLU A 42 -18.99 -8.24 -1.97
CA GLU A 42 -19.47 -8.79 -0.70
C GLU A 42 -18.35 -9.05 0.29
N PHE A 43 -18.43 -8.44 1.47
CA PHE A 43 -17.60 -8.74 2.62
C PHE A 43 -18.37 -9.51 3.67
N LEU A 44 -17.97 -10.75 3.95
CA LEU A 44 -18.67 -11.64 4.88
C LEU A 44 -18.57 -11.14 6.33
N PRO A 45 -19.72 -11.05 7.06
CA PRO A 45 -19.80 -10.40 8.35
C PRO A 45 -19.23 -11.18 9.55
N ALA A 46 -19.05 -12.50 9.46
CA ALA A 46 -18.58 -13.26 10.63
C ALA A 46 -17.22 -12.75 11.15
N ALA A 47 -17.08 -12.65 12.46
CA ALA A 47 -15.90 -12.13 13.15
C ALA A 47 -15.49 -10.71 12.70
N ARG A 48 -16.47 -9.85 12.44
CA ARG A 48 -16.26 -8.43 12.12
C ARG A 48 -17.10 -7.54 13.04
N PRO A 49 -16.60 -6.32 13.41
CA PRO A 49 -15.22 -5.86 13.22
C PRO A 49 -14.25 -6.64 14.11
N LEU A 50 -13.04 -6.93 13.63
CA LEU A 50 -11.99 -7.60 14.42
C LEU A 50 -10.89 -6.62 14.84
N GLN A 51 -10.26 -5.99 13.89
CA GLN A 51 -9.25 -4.96 14.12
C GLN A 51 -9.70 -3.65 13.46
N THR A 52 -9.48 -2.55 14.14
CA THR A 52 -9.81 -1.20 13.68
C THR A 52 -8.64 -0.26 13.91
N THR A 53 -8.50 0.75 13.07
CA THR A 53 -7.52 1.82 13.30
C THR A 53 -8.04 2.80 14.38
N ALA A 54 -7.15 3.63 14.92
CA ALA A 54 -7.53 4.61 15.94
C ALA A 54 -8.50 5.69 15.41
N ALA A 55 -8.57 5.87 14.11
CA ALA A 55 -9.47 6.82 13.45
C ALA A 55 -10.80 6.19 12.99
N HIS A 56 -11.07 4.93 13.33
CA HIS A 56 -12.26 4.20 12.87
C HIS A 56 -13.58 4.94 13.14
N ASP A 57 -13.76 5.55 14.30
CA ASP A 57 -14.95 6.31 14.64
C ASP A 57 -15.11 7.57 13.78
N ARG A 58 -14.00 8.22 13.40
CA ARG A 58 -14.02 9.39 12.52
C ARG A 58 -14.45 9.02 11.09
N TRP A 59 -14.01 7.87 10.61
CA TRP A 59 -14.48 7.37 9.34
C TRP A 59 -15.98 7.02 9.37
N ASN A 60 -16.49 6.49 10.48
CA ASN A 60 -17.93 6.30 10.68
C ASN A 60 -18.69 7.63 10.67
N ASP A 61 -18.17 8.69 11.29
CA ASP A 61 -18.78 10.03 11.25
C ASP A 61 -18.89 10.57 9.80
N HIS A 62 -18.03 10.10 8.91
CA HIS A 62 -18.06 10.38 7.46
C HIS A 62 -18.83 9.35 6.63
N ASN A 63 -19.59 8.46 7.27
CA ASN A 63 -20.46 7.49 6.63
C ASN A 63 -19.71 6.42 5.82
N ALA A 64 -18.60 5.91 6.36
CA ALA A 64 -17.77 4.89 5.72
C ALA A 64 -18.52 3.57 5.52
N VAL A 65 -18.42 3.00 4.32
CA VAL A 65 -18.80 1.62 4.02
C VAL A 65 -17.57 0.74 4.13
N TRP A 66 -17.67 -0.27 5.01
CA TRP A 66 -16.50 -1.04 5.44
C TRP A 66 -16.31 -2.34 4.68
N GLY A 67 -15.07 -2.56 4.26
CA GLY A 67 -14.56 -3.87 3.89
C GLY A 67 -13.58 -4.40 4.94
N ASN A 68 -13.02 -5.57 4.68
CA ASN A 68 -12.04 -6.18 5.56
C ASN A 68 -10.84 -6.66 4.77
N SER A 69 -9.67 -6.24 5.19
CA SER A 69 -8.41 -6.70 4.62
C SER A 69 -7.60 -7.41 5.71
N PHE A 70 -7.56 -8.74 5.66
CA PHE A 70 -6.77 -9.56 6.58
C PHE A 70 -6.98 -9.21 8.06
N GLY A 71 -8.24 -9.12 8.46
CA GLY A 71 -8.63 -8.83 9.84
C GLY A 71 -8.80 -7.34 10.17
N LEU A 72 -8.27 -6.43 9.35
CA LEU A 72 -8.41 -5.00 9.53
C LEU A 72 -9.62 -4.45 8.77
N GLU A 73 -10.47 -3.69 9.45
CA GLU A 73 -11.54 -2.92 8.82
C GLU A 73 -10.93 -1.77 8.00
N THR A 74 -11.35 -1.67 6.73
CA THR A 74 -10.85 -0.67 5.78
C THR A 74 -12.02 0.01 5.10
N PRO A 75 -12.10 1.36 5.10
CA PRO A 75 -13.12 2.08 4.35
C PRO A 75 -13.01 1.75 2.85
N GLN A 76 -14.08 1.21 2.27
CA GLN A 76 -14.11 0.92 0.84
C GLN A 76 -14.51 2.15 0.04
N TRP A 77 -15.51 2.86 0.52
CA TRP A 77 -16.02 4.12 -0.02
C TRP A 77 -16.87 4.83 1.05
N PHE A 78 -17.30 6.06 0.76
CA PHE A 78 -18.07 6.88 1.70
C PHE A 78 -19.44 7.21 1.14
N GLN A 79 -20.49 6.79 1.85
CA GLN A 79 -21.87 7.02 1.44
C GLN A 79 -22.27 8.48 1.63
N ALA A 80 -23.17 8.97 0.78
CA ALA A 80 -23.73 10.31 0.91
C ALA A 80 -24.43 10.50 2.26
N THR A 81 -24.32 11.70 2.81
CA THR A 81 -24.97 12.08 4.09
C THR A 81 -26.46 11.79 4.02
N GLY A 82 -27.01 11.17 5.06
CA GLY A 82 -28.41 10.82 5.18
C GLY A 82 -28.83 9.52 4.52
N LYS A 83 -27.92 8.83 3.85
CA LYS A 83 -28.15 7.47 3.33
C LYS A 83 -27.46 6.43 4.23
N PRO A 84 -28.01 5.22 4.39
CA PRO A 84 -27.33 4.16 5.16
C PRO A 84 -26.00 3.77 4.52
N PRO A 85 -24.91 3.61 5.32
CA PRO A 85 -23.61 3.19 4.81
C PRO A 85 -23.57 1.68 4.54
N VAL A 86 -24.31 1.23 3.55
CA VAL A 86 -24.45 -0.18 3.19
C VAL A 86 -24.17 -0.38 1.71
N GLU A 87 -23.38 -1.40 1.42
CA GLU A 87 -23.12 -1.87 0.05
C GLU A 87 -24.32 -2.66 -0.48
N GLU A 88 -24.82 -2.31 -1.67
CA GLU A 88 -25.80 -3.08 -2.40
C GLU A 88 -25.10 -4.20 -3.17
N LEU A 89 -25.35 -5.45 -2.76
CA LEU A 89 -24.71 -6.61 -3.36
C LEU A 89 -25.28 -6.88 -4.75
N THR A 90 -24.44 -6.85 -5.77
CA THR A 90 -24.84 -7.02 -7.16
C THR A 90 -23.70 -7.53 -8.03
N TRP A 91 -24.05 -8.11 -9.20
CA TRP A 91 -23.13 -8.45 -10.30
C TRP A 91 -22.90 -7.29 -11.26
N TYR A 92 -23.61 -6.20 -11.06
CA TYR A 92 -23.58 -4.98 -11.86
C TYR A 92 -22.98 -3.83 -11.04
N ARG A 93 -23.05 -2.62 -11.57
CA ARG A 93 -22.68 -1.40 -10.83
C ARG A 93 -23.57 -1.23 -9.61
N SER A 94 -22.96 -1.14 -8.44
CA SER A 94 -23.69 -0.97 -7.18
C SER A 94 -23.90 0.52 -6.86
N ASN A 95 -24.51 0.78 -5.70
CA ASN A 95 -24.68 2.13 -5.17
C ASN A 95 -23.36 2.82 -4.80
N SER A 96 -22.24 2.10 -4.83
CA SER A 96 -20.89 2.69 -4.64
C SER A 96 -20.40 3.47 -5.87
N TRP A 97 -20.89 3.16 -7.08
CA TRP A 97 -20.37 3.69 -8.33
C TRP A 97 -20.26 5.21 -8.37
N ASP A 98 -21.38 5.91 -8.14
CA ASP A 98 -21.40 7.38 -8.13
C ASP A 98 -20.58 7.98 -7.00
N GLN A 99 -20.46 7.27 -5.87
CA GLN A 99 -19.69 7.74 -4.72
C GLN A 99 -18.19 7.63 -4.99
N VAL A 100 -17.73 6.51 -5.56
CA VAL A 100 -16.33 6.28 -5.95
C VAL A 100 -15.93 7.29 -7.04
N ALA A 101 -16.81 7.56 -8.01
CA ALA A 101 -16.57 8.61 -9.00
C ALA A 101 -16.37 9.97 -8.33
N ARG A 102 -17.28 10.37 -7.42
CA ARG A 102 -17.20 11.64 -6.69
C ARG A 102 -15.91 11.74 -5.85
N GLU A 103 -15.53 10.68 -5.14
CA GLU A 103 -14.30 10.62 -4.37
C GLU A 103 -13.07 10.80 -5.29
N SER A 104 -13.04 10.10 -6.42
CA SER A 104 -11.95 10.20 -7.40
C SER A 104 -11.84 11.62 -7.99
N PHE A 105 -12.96 12.23 -8.38
CA PHE A 105 -12.99 13.63 -8.84
C PHE A 105 -12.56 14.62 -7.76
N GLY A 106 -12.94 14.37 -6.49
CA GLY A 106 -12.55 15.20 -5.37
C GLY A 106 -11.04 15.20 -5.13
N VAL A 107 -10.40 14.03 -5.21
CA VAL A 107 -8.94 13.92 -5.17
C VAL A 107 -8.30 14.67 -6.33
N ARG A 108 -8.80 14.50 -7.56
CA ARG A 108 -8.27 15.12 -8.77
C ARG A 108 -8.31 16.64 -8.77
N ASN A 109 -9.35 17.22 -8.22
CA ASN A 109 -9.64 18.65 -8.33
C ASN A 109 -9.46 19.43 -7.02
N GLY A 110 -9.28 18.73 -5.89
CA GLY A 110 -9.19 19.33 -4.56
C GLY A 110 -8.11 18.65 -3.71
N VAL A 111 -8.54 18.10 -2.60
CA VAL A 111 -7.71 17.27 -1.71
C VAL A 111 -8.55 16.15 -1.09
N GLY A 112 -8.05 14.92 -1.21
CA GLY A 112 -8.63 13.78 -0.54
C GLY A 112 -7.76 13.31 0.63
N VAL A 113 -8.36 12.63 1.61
CA VAL A 113 -7.65 11.97 2.72
C VAL A 113 -8.12 10.52 2.85
N THR A 114 -7.16 9.60 3.03
CA THR A 114 -7.45 8.17 3.18
C THR A 114 -6.58 7.51 4.24
N ASP A 115 -7.05 6.38 4.76
CA ASP A 115 -6.31 5.56 5.73
C ASP A 115 -5.38 4.59 4.98
N THR A 116 -4.08 4.67 5.26
CA THR A 116 -3.04 3.82 4.70
C THR A 116 -2.41 2.88 5.73
N SER A 117 -3.05 2.73 6.90
CA SER A 117 -2.54 1.88 7.99
C SER A 117 -2.40 0.41 7.60
N GLY A 118 -3.18 -0.04 6.62
CA GLY A 118 -3.17 -1.42 6.15
C GLY A 118 -1.93 -1.83 5.34
N PHE A 119 -1.05 -0.91 4.93
CA PHE A 119 0.22 -1.27 4.29
C PHE A 119 1.20 -1.86 5.29
N SER A 120 2.03 -2.81 4.84
CA SER A 120 3.13 -3.34 5.67
C SER A 120 4.22 -2.30 5.86
N LYS A 121 4.82 -2.30 7.03
CA LYS A 121 5.85 -1.33 7.43
C LYS A 121 6.94 -2.04 8.21
N PHE A 122 8.15 -1.97 7.69
CA PHE A 122 9.34 -2.56 8.32
C PHE A 122 10.37 -1.49 8.55
N GLU A 123 11.04 -1.55 9.70
CA GLU A 123 12.21 -0.74 9.98
C GLU A 123 13.45 -1.61 9.90
N PHE A 124 14.49 -1.14 9.22
CA PHE A 124 15.80 -1.75 9.13
C PHE A 124 16.86 -0.83 9.74
N GLY A 125 17.81 -1.42 10.43
CA GLY A 125 18.95 -0.72 11.04
C GLY A 125 20.16 -1.64 11.21
N GLY A 126 21.23 -1.06 11.73
CA GLY A 126 22.53 -1.69 11.85
C GLY A 126 23.53 -1.18 10.81
N SER A 127 24.82 -1.35 11.07
CA SER A 127 25.91 -0.88 10.19
C SER A 127 25.86 -1.49 8.79
N GLY A 128 25.29 -2.71 8.64
CA GLY A 128 25.12 -3.39 7.37
C GLY A 128 23.78 -3.17 6.68
N ALA A 129 22.85 -2.39 7.25
CA ALA A 129 21.49 -2.30 6.74
C ALA A 129 21.40 -1.82 5.27
N ARG A 130 22.21 -0.83 4.89
CA ARG A 130 22.27 -0.35 3.51
C ARG A 130 22.73 -1.42 2.52
N GLU A 131 23.79 -2.15 2.89
CA GLU A 131 24.36 -3.22 2.05
C GLU A 131 23.40 -4.40 1.95
N PHE A 132 22.76 -4.78 3.06
CA PHE A 132 21.73 -5.82 3.08
C PHE A 132 20.55 -5.46 2.17
N LEU A 133 20.00 -4.26 2.30
CA LEU A 133 18.92 -3.80 1.42
C LEU A 133 19.38 -3.75 -0.04
N ALA A 134 20.62 -3.32 -0.29
CA ALA A 134 21.19 -3.35 -1.63
C ALA A 134 21.32 -4.77 -2.20
N TRP A 135 21.52 -5.76 -1.37
CA TRP A 135 21.62 -7.17 -1.78
C TRP A 135 20.25 -7.80 -2.10
N ILE A 136 19.20 -7.42 -1.37
CA ILE A 136 17.86 -8.02 -1.56
C ILE A 136 16.97 -7.27 -2.55
N LEU A 137 17.29 -6.02 -2.88
CA LEU A 137 16.47 -5.15 -3.73
C LEU A 137 17.15 -4.86 -5.06
N THR A 138 16.37 -4.80 -6.13
CA THR A 138 16.90 -4.68 -7.49
C THR A 138 17.30 -3.25 -7.85
N GLY A 139 16.69 -2.26 -7.23
CA GLY A 139 16.85 -0.86 -7.54
C GLY A 139 17.81 -0.12 -6.62
N ARG A 140 17.86 1.18 -6.80
CA ARG A 140 18.75 2.05 -6.02
C ARG A 140 18.24 2.23 -4.59
N ILE A 141 19.13 2.03 -3.60
CA ILE A 141 18.84 2.36 -2.21
C ILE A 141 18.88 3.88 -2.03
N PRO A 142 17.83 4.50 -1.45
CA PRO A 142 17.75 5.94 -1.34
C PRO A 142 18.86 6.52 -0.44
N ARG A 143 19.23 7.77 -0.72
CA ARG A 143 20.06 8.56 0.20
C ARG A 143 19.21 9.05 1.36
N GLN A 144 19.84 9.50 2.41
CA GLN A 144 19.18 10.14 3.55
C GLN A 144 18.21 11.23 3.07
N GLY A 145 17.00 11.24 3.62
CA GLY A 145 15.93 12.15 3.25
C GLY A 145 15.21 11.82 1.94
N GLY A 146 15.45 10.64 1.36
CA GLY A 146 14.84 10.20 0.11
C GLY A 146 14.04 8.92 0.22
N LEU A 147 13.16 8.72 -0.76
CA LEU A 147 12.41 7.51 -1.06
C LEU A 147 12.88 6.89 -2.37
N SER A 148 12.71 5.60 -2.53
CA SER A 148 12.87 4.88 -3.79
C SER A 148 11.88 3.74 -3.88
N LEU A 149 11.21 3.61 -5.03
CA LEU A 149 10.48 2.40 -5.37
C LEU A 149 11.49 1.38 -5.91
N THR A 150 11.46 0.16 -5.40
CA THR A 150 12.40 -0.87 -5.82
C THR A 150 11.76 -2.26 -5.71
N PRO A 151 11.73 -3.02 -6.81
CA PRO A 151 11.31 -4.42 -6.76
C PRO A 151 12.25 -5.28 -5.91
N MET A 152 11.69 -6.30 -5.32
CA MET A 152 12.41 -7.42 -4.70
C MET A 152 12.09 -8.68 -5.48
N VAL A 153 13.10 -9.47 -5.79
CA VAL A 153 12.95 -10.71 -6.58
C VAL A 153 13.58 -11.90 -5.88
N ASN A 154 13.14 -13.08 -6.23
CA ASN A 154 13.79 -14.32 -5.81
C ASN A 154 15.01 -14.64 -6.70
N SER A 155 15.77 -15.68 -6.35
CA SER A 155 16.95 -16.12 -7.08
C SER A 155 16.69 -16.56 -8.54
N LYS A 156 15.42 -16.73 -8.92
CA LYS A 156 14.99 -17.07 -10.29
C LYS A 156 14.44 -15.86 -11.07
N GLY A 157 14.48 -14.66 -10.50
CA GLY A 157 14.00 -13.42 -11.11
C GLY A 157 12.50 -13.16 -10.94
N GLY A 158 11.74 -14.03 -10.27
CA GLY A 158 10.32 -13.82 -10.00
C GLY A 158 10.11 -12.76 -8.93
N LEU A 159 9.09 -11.90 -9.11
CA LEU A 159 8.73 -10.84 -8.16
C LEU A 159 8.39 -11.41 -6.79
N ILE A 160 8.90 -10.78 -5.73
CA ILE A 160 8.49 -10.99 -4.35
C ILE A 160 7.70 -9.78 -3.85
N GLY A 161 8.08 -8.58 -4.25
CA GLY A 161 7.41 -7.35 -3.85
C GLY A 161 7.83 -6.14 -4.66
N ASP A 162 6.99 -5.13 -4.60
CA ASP A 162 7.16 -3.78 -5.15
C ASP A 162 7.33 -2.80 -3.98
N LEU A 163 8.49 -2.81 -3.36
CA LEU A 163 8.71 -2.13 -2.10
C LEU A 163 9.08 -0.65 -2.30
N THR A 164 8.57 0.20 -1.43
CA THR A 164 9.04 1.59 -1.28
C THR A 164 9.99 1.65 -0.09
N VAL A 165 11.19 2.13 -0.32
CA VAL A 165 12.22 2.27 0.71
C VAL A 165 12.46 3.74 0.99
N GLY A 166 12.39 4.13 2.26
CA GLY A 166 12.76 5.45 2.75
C GLY A 166 13.98 5.39 3.64
N CYS A 167 14.90 6.35 3.50
CA CYS A 167 16.04 6.51 4.39
C CYS A 167 15.87 7.78 5.21
N LEU A 168 15.74 7.64 6.52
CA LEU A 168 15.67 8.79 7.43
C LEU A 168 17.08 9.31 7.77
N THR A 169 17.17 10.63 7.84
CA THR A 169 18.26 11.26 8.55
C THR A 169 18.15 10.94 10.04
N PRO A 170 19.27 10.73 10.75
CA PRO A 170 19.25 10.70 12.21
C PRO A 170 18.57 11.97 12.73
N ALA A 171 17.78 11.83 13.78
CA ALA A 171 17.30 13.02 14.49
C ALA A 171 18.51 13.80 14.98
N TYR A 172 18.59 15.09 14.66
CA TYR A 172 19.67 15.95 15.11
C TYR A 172 19.89 15.77 16.61
N GLY A 173 21.05 15.24 16.98
CA GLY A 173 21.69 15.39 18.30
C GLY A 173 20.94 14.91 19.54
N GLU A 174 19.75 14.35 19.43
CA GLU A 174 18.99 13.91 20.59
C GLU A 174 18.77 12.39 20.59
N PRO A 175 19.49 11.67 21.47
CA PRO A 175 19.01 10.37 21.93
C PRO A 175 17.70 10.61 22.69
N GLY A 176 16.55 10.22 22.15
CA GLY A 176 15.27 10.27 22.83
C GLY A 176 14.21 11.22 22.28
N GLY A 177 14.31 11.69 21.06
CA GLY A 177 13.21 12.40 20.42
C GLY A 177 11.94 11.52 20.34
N PRO A 178 10.70 12.12 20.30
CA PRO A 178 9.43 11.38 20.43
C PRO A 178 9.27 10.18 19.48
N LEU A 179 9.88 10.22 18.31
CA LEU A 179 9.87 9.10 17.36
C LEU A 179 11.01 8.09 17.61
N ALA A 180 12.09 8.46 18.27
CA ALA A 180 13.13 7.51 18.69
C ALA A 180 12.60 6.55 19.78
N THR A 181 11.63 7.00 20.57
CA THR A 181 11.00 6.19 21.62
C THR A 181 9.89 5.28 21.05
N VAL A 182 9.23 5.69 19.98
CA VAL A 182 8.13 4.94 19.36
C VAL A 182 8.67 3.87 18.40
N VAL A 183 9.82 4.13 17.80
CA VAL A 183 10.45 3.27 16.79
C VAL A 183 11.60 2.45 17.39
N GLY A 184 11.47 2.07 18.65
CA GLY A 184 12.25 1.03 19.31
C GLY A 184 13.65 1.37 19.77
N GLY A 185 13.81 1.31 21.06
CA GLY A 185 15.02 0.95 21.80
C GLY A 185 16.25 1.78 21.52
N ALA A 186 16.55 2.63 22.47
CA ALA A 186 17.87 3.24 22.59
C ALA A 186 18.98 2.19 22.47
N THR A 187 19.59 2.06 21.31
CA THR A 187 20.96 1.62 21.21
C THR A 187 21.81 2.87 21.11
N SER A 188 22.52 3.13 22.16
CA SER A 188 23.38 4.30 22.40
C SER A 188 24.68 4.29 21.60
N ASN A 189 24.72 3.65 20.44
CA ASN A 189 25.89 3.61 19.59
C ASN A 189 25.75 4.57 18.42
N VAL A 190 26.64 5.53 18.36
CA VAL A 190 26.78 6.58 17.34
C VAL A 190 26.97 6.02 15.91
N ASP A 191 27.16 4.72 15.77
CA ASP A 191 27.42 4.02 14.50
C ASP A 191 26.13 3.67 13.71
N ASP A 192 24.96 3.89 14.27
CA ASP A 192 23.67 3.63 13.62
C ASP A 192 23.13 4.89 12.91
N LEU A 193 23.86 5.38 11.94
CA LEU A 193 23.58 6.67 11.29
C LEU A 193 22.37 6.65 10.34
N GLU A 194 21.92 5.50 9.88
CA GLU A 194 20.83 5.38 8.93
C GLU A 194 19.73 4.47 9.45
N ARG A 195 18.47 4.91 9.23
CA ARG A 195 17.29 4.10 9.46
C ARG A 195 16.50 4.00 8.16
N PHE A 196 16.22 2.79 7.76
CA PHE A 196 15.43 2.54 6.58
C PHE A 196 14.03 2.09 6.97
N PHE A 197 13.04 2.67 6.31
CA PHE A 197 11.67 2.20 6.39
C PHE A 197 11.30 1.59 5.05
N VAL A 198 10.77 0.37 5.09
CA VAL A 198 10.36 -0.39 3.91
C VAL A 198 8.87 -0.58 3.99
N PHE A 199 8.17 -0.10 2.96
CA PHE A 199 6.73 -0.16 2.84
C PHE A 199 6.35 -1.09 1.69
N GLY A 200 5.29 -1.87 1.90
CA GLY A 200 4.80 -2.81 0.90
C GLY A 200 3.33 -3.14 1.10
N SER A 201 2.84 -4.10 0.34
CA SER A 201 1.46 -4.55 0.46
C SER A 201 1.20 -5.20 1.84
N GLY A 202 0.15 -4.75 2.53
CA GLY A 202 -0.20 -5.30 3.84
C GLY A 202 -0.61 -6.77 3.79
N VAL A 203 -1.22 -7.20 2.70
CA VAL A 203 -1.59 -8.61 2.50
C VAL A 203 -0.37 -9.53 2.38
N ALA A 204 0.80 -8.97 2.10
CA ALA A 204 2.05 -9.70 1.95
C ALA A 204 2.99 -9.56 3.16
N GLU A 205 2.58 -8.92 4.26
CA GLU A 205 3.46 -8.65 5.41
C GLU A 205 4.17 -9.91 5.89
N ARG A 206 3.44 -10.97 6.20
CA ARG A 206 4.02 -12.25 6.65
C ARG A 206 4.85 -12.97 5.58
N TYR A 207 4.52 -12.75 4.31
CA TYR A 207 5.31 -13.26 3.20
C TYR A 207 6.67 -12.57 3.11
N TYR A 208 6.70 -11.24 3.30
CA TYR A 208 7.95 -10.47 3.37
C TYR A 208 8.78 -10.83 4.59
N GLU A 209 8.19 -10.93 5.79
CA GLU A 209 8.87 -11.35 7.02
C GLU A 209 9.58 -12.69 6.82
N ARG A 210 8.87 -13.69 6.34
CA ARG A 210 9.44 -15.01 6.06
C ARG A 210 10.61 -14.95 5.08
N TYR A 211 10.54 -14.07 4.10
CA TYR A 211 11.64 -13.86 3.16
C TYR A 211 12.81 -13.14 3.82
N PHE A 212 12.56 -12.07 4.55
CA PHE A 212 13.61 -11.33 5.27
C PHE A 212 14.33 -12.21 6.28
N ASP A 213 13.62 -12.98 7.08
CA ASP A 213 14.19 -13.92 8.05
C ASP A 213 15.11 -14.93 7.37
N LYS A 214 14.62 -15.53 6.27
CA LYS A 214 15.40 -16.51 5.50
C LYS A 214 16.69 -15.92 4.95
N ILE A 215 16.64 -14.72 4.40
CA ILE A 215 17.81 -14.10 3.79
C ILE A 215 18.74 -13.52 4.85
N LEU A 216 18.21 -12.93 5.91
CA LEU A 216 19.01 -12.42 7.03
C LEU A 216 19.81 -13.53 7.72
N ALA A 217 19.24 -14.74 7.84
CA ALA A 217 19.94 -15.92 8.34
C ALA A 217 21.14 -16.36 7.45
N GLN A 218 21.18 -15.91 6.20
CA GLN A 218 22.28 -16.19 5.24
C GLN A 218 23.23 -14.99 5.11
N TRP A 219 22.92 -13.86 5.74
CA TRP A 219 23.70 -12.65 5.66
C TRP A 219 25.00 -12.78 6.43
N THR A 220 26.13 -12.52 5.78
CA THR A 220 27.47 -12.60 6.35
C THR A 220 28.17 -11.24 6.41
N GLY A 221 27.48 -10.16 6.02
CA GLY A 221 27.99 -8.79 6.10
C GLY A 221 27.90 -8.22 7.51
N GLU A 222 28.02 -6.91 7.58
CA GLU A 222 27.96 -6.18 8.85
C GLU A 222 26.59 -6.37 9.56
N PRO A 223 26.52 -6.18 10.88
CA PRO A 223 25.32 -6.35 11.67
C PRO A 223 24.11 -5.61 11.09
N THR A 224 23.04 -6.35 10.89
CA THR A 224 21.79 -5.85 10.33
C THR A 224 20.63 -6.47 11.08
N TRP A 225 19.61 -5.68 11.33
CA TRP A 225 18.36 -6.14 11.94
C TRP A 225 17.18 -5.48 11.24
N TYR A 226 16.00 -6.08 11.37
CA TYR A 226 14.74 -5.45 11.02
C TYR A 226 13.67 -5.74 12.08
N ARG A 227 12.63 -4.95 12.08
CA ARG A 227 11.40 -5.21 12.82
C ARG A 227 10.18 -4.84 12.00
N THR A 228 9.08 -5.53 12.24
CA THR A 228 7.77 -5.17 11.72
C THR A 228 7.17 -4.10 12.60
N CYS A 229 6.73 -2.99 12.01
CA CYS A 229 6.08 -1.90 12.74
C CYS A 229 4.58 -2.16 12.92
N GLY A 230 3.97 -2.97 12.07
CA GLY A 230 2.56 -3.32 12.15
C GLY A 230 1.64 -2.11 12.31
N TYR A 231 0.67 -2.21 13.21
CA TYR A 231 -0.28 -1.13 13.51
C TYR A 231 0.20 -0.17 14.62
N GLU A 232 1.38 -0.37 15.19
CA GLU A 232 1.99 0.63 16.07
C GLU A 232 2.20 1.95 15.33
N LEU A 233 2.51 1.82 14.04
CA LEU A 233 2.67 2.94 13.11
C LEU A 233 1.47 2.98 12.15
N ALA A 234 0.52 3.85 12.45
CA ALA A 234 -0.65 4.08 11.59
C ALA A 234 -0.29 4.96 10.39
N GLY A 235 -1.08 4.87 9.33
CA GLY A 235 -0.89 5.63 8.11
C GLY A 235 -2.08 6.51 7.76
N LEU A 236 -1.82 7.71 7.25
CA LEU A 236 -2.76 8.55 6.52
C LEU A 236 -2.10 9.09 5.26
N SER A 237 -2.88 9.30 4.21
CA SER A 237 -2.41 9.95 2.99
C SER A 237 -3.35 11.09 2.61
N ILE A 238 -2.77 12.24 2.20
CA ILE A 238 -3.50 13.29 1.51
C ILE A 238 -3.04 13.35 0.06
N ALA A 239 -4.00 13.46 -0.87
CA ALA A 239 -3.74 13.45 -2.30
C ALA A 239 -4.58 14.50 -3.03
N GLY A 240 -4.01 15.10 -4.07
CA GLY A 240 -4.66 16.11 -4.91
C GLY A 240 -3.94 17.46 -4.89
N PRO A 241 -4.33 18.38 -5.79
CA PRO A 241 -3.65 19.67 -5.97
C PRO A 241 -3.60 20.55 -4.71
N GLY A 242 -4.60 20.44 -3.82
CA GLY A 242 -4.65 21.17 -2.55
C GLY A 242 -3.74 20.61 -1.44
N SER A 243 -3.14 19.45 -1.62
CA SER A 243 -2.39 18.74 -0.56
C SER A 243 -1.21 19.53 0.01
N ARG A 244 -0.48 20.29 -0.83
CA ARG A 244 0.66 21.07 -0.34
C ARG A 244 0.20 22.26 0.49
N GLU A 245 -0.83 22.95 0.05
CA GLU A 245 -1.39 24.06 0.80
C GLU A 245 -1.90 23.59 2.15
N LEU A 246 -2.63 22.47 2.17
CA LEU A 246 -3.09 21.85 3.41
C LEU A 246 -1.93 21.50 4.35
N LEU A 247 -0.90 20.82 3.84
CA LEU A 247 0.25 20.46 4.67
C LEU A 247 0.96 21.71 5.22
N GLN A 248 1.12 22.75 4.39
CA GLN A 248 1.77 24.00 4.82
C GLN A 248 1.02 24.69 5.97
N ARG A 249 -0.32 24.59 6.04
CA ARG A 249 -1.12 25.10 7.16
C ARG A 249 -0.87 24.33 8.45
N CYS A 250 -0.51 23.04 8.33
CA CYS A 250 -0.35 22.13 9.47
C CYS A 250 1.09 22.07 10.02
N VAL A 251 2.07 22.67 9.34
CA VAL A 251 3.49 22.61 9.74
C VAL A 251 4.13 23.99 9.78
N THR A 252 5.12 24.16 10.63
CA THR A 252 5.89 25.42 10.73
C THR A 252 6.99 25.54 9.69
N GLY A 253 7.46 24.41 9.15
CA GLY A 253 8.55 24.36 8.16
C GLY A 253 8.05 24.59 6.74
N ASP A 254 8.96 24.95 5.83
CA ASP A 254 8.66 25.08 4.40
C ASP A 254 8.48 23.70 3.75
N VAL A 255 7.34 23.50 3.06
CA VAL A 255 7.01 22.32 2.27
C VAL A 255 6.85 22.61 0.77
N SER A 256 7.41 23.72 0.31
CA SER A 256 7.52 24.06 -1.12
C SER A 256 8.23 22.95 -1.91
N ASN A 257 8.20 23.03 -3.24
CA ASN A 257 8.90 22.06 -4.10
C ASN A 257 10.40 21.98 -3.82
N ASP A 258 11.02 23.10 -3.49
CA ASP A 258 12.47 23.18 -3.26
C ASP A 258 12.84 22.62 -1.89
N ALA A 259 12.02 22.89 -0.88
CA ALA A 259 12.26 22.44 0.47
C ALA A 259 11.86 20.98 0.70
N PHE A 260 10.78 20.50 0.05
CA PHE A 260 10.32 19.11 0.14
C PHE A 260 10.05 18.54 -1.25
N ARG A 261 11.09 18.03 -1.89
CA ARG A 261 11.06 17.51 -3.26
C ARG A 261 10.26 16.22 -3.38
N PHE A 262 9.78 15.92 -4.59
CA PHE A 262 9.20 14.61 -4.91
C PHE A 262 10.15 13.48 -4.50
N MET A 263 9.61 12.40 -3.91
CA MET A 263 10.35 11.32 -3.28
C MET A 263 11.22 11.78 -2.10
N GLY A 264 10.89 12.92 -1.48
CA GLY A 264 11.46 13.31 -0.19
C GLY A 264 10.86 12.53 0.96
N PHE A 265 11.67 12.28 2.01
CA PHE A 265 11.28 11.50 3.18
C PHE A 265 11.90 12.10 4.44
N ARG A 266 11.09 12.54 5.38
CA ARG A 266 11.59 13.24 6.57
C ARG A 266 10.62 13.18 7.74
N ARG A 267 11.14 13.50 8.93
CA ARG A 267 10.29 13.73 10.12
C ARG A 267 9.69 15.12 10.04
N LEU A 268 8.40 15.24 10.38
CA LEU A 268 7.68 16.50 10.53
C LEU A 268 6.81 16.45 11.78
N GLU A 269 6.66 17.58 12.40
CA GLU A 269 5.57 17.80 13.36
C GLU A 269 4.39 18.40 12.59
N VAL A 270 3.33 17.60 12.40
CA VAL A 270 2.10 18.02 11.74
C VAL A 270 1.09 18.38 12.84
N GLY A 271 0.93 19.66 13.10
CA GLY A 271 0.34 20.14 14.34
C GLY A 271 1.16 19.64 15.53
N PHE A 272 0.57 18.84 16.40
CA PHE A 272 1.24 18.19 17.54
C PHE A 272 1.57 16.72 17.29
N ALA A 273 1.32 16.21 16.10
CA ALA A 273 1.61 14.82 15.76
C ALA A 273 3.03 14.68 15.22
N PRO A 274 3.90 13.89 15.89
CA PRO A 274 5.21 13.54 15.35
C PRO A 274 5.03 12.53 14.21
N THR A 275 5.37 12.92 12.99
CA THR A 275 5.18 12.08 11.79
C THR A 275 6.51 11.75 11.11
N ILE A 276 6.53 10.60 10.46
CA ILE A 276 7.41 10.34 9.33
C ILE A 276 6.57 10.68 8.09
N THR A 277 7.09 11.52 7.21
CA THR A 277 6.34 12.01 6.06
C THR A 277 7.09 11.75 4.77
N GLY A 278 6.41 11.11 3.82
CA GLY A 278 6.89 10.90 2.46
C GLY A 278 6.12 11.77 1.47
N ARG A 279 6.83 12.39 0.52
CA ARG A 279 6.17 13.09 -0.59
C ARG A 279 5.99 12.14 -1.76
N LEU A 280 4.98 11.32 -1.67
CA LEU A 280 4.49 10.40 -2.68
C LEU A 280 3.02 10.09 -2.41
N THR A 281 2.34 9.49 -3.36
CA THR A 281 1.00 8.90 -3.18
C THR A 281 0.81 7.72 -4.11
N PHE A 282 -0.02 6.77 -3.72
CA PHE A 282 -0.42 5.67 -4.59
C PHE A 282 -1.46 6.11 -5.64
N THR A 283 -2.09 7.28 -5.47
CA THR A 283 -2.96 7.88 -6.51
C THR A 283 -2.17 8.47 -7.68
N GLY A 284 -0.88 8.72 -7.49
CA GLY A 284 -0.02 9.37 -8.48
C GLY A 284 -0.26 10.87 -8.65
N ASP A 285 -1.11 11.48 -7.83
CA ASP A 285 -1.30 12.92 -7.74
C ASP A 285 -0.33 13.54 -6.72
N LEU A 286 -0.24 14.88 -6.69
CA LEU A 286 0.49 15.56 -5.63
C LEU A 286 -0.06 15.14 -4.28
N GLY A 287 0.82 14.79 -3.34
CA GLY A 287 0.37 14.48 -2.00
C GLY A 287 1.47 13.97 -1.09
N TYR A 288 1.05 13.56 0.08
CA TYR A 288 1.94 13.16 1.16
C TYR A 288 1.36 11.97 1.91
N GLU A 289 2.21 11.04 2.25
CA GLU A 289 1.91 9.95 3.17
C GLU A 289 2.53 10.23 4.53
N PHE A 290 1.73 10.04 5.57
CA PHE A 290 2.12 10.22 6.96
C PHE A 290 2.12 8.87 7.67
N TRP A 291 3.20 8.57 8.33
CA TRP A 291 3.28 7.46 9.28
C TRP A 291 3.44 8.04 10.67
N VAL A 292 2.52 7.70 11.54
CA VAL A 292 2.37 8.31 12.87
C VAL A 292 2.12 7.22 13.91
N PRO A 293 2.60 7.38 15.15
CA PRO A 293 2.18 6.47 16.22
C PRO A 293 0.65 6.40 16.26
N SER A 294 0.10 5.19 16.33
CA SER A 294 -1.35 4.97 16.22
C SER A 294 -2.19 5.83 17.16
N THR A 295 -1.64 6.18 18.32
CA THR A 295 -2.28 7.07 19.31
C THR A 295 -2.50 8.51 18.81
N TYR A 296 -1.77 8.96 17.78
CA TYR A 296 -1.91 10.29 17.18
C TYR A 296 -2.73 10.29 15.89
N GLN A 297 -3.08 9.13 15.32
CA GLN A 297 -3.76 9.05 14.02
C GLN A 297 -5.08 9.83 14.02
N ARG A 298 -5.88 9.67 15.07
CA ARG A 298 -7.16 10.37 15.20
C ARG A 298 -6.99 11.89 15.24
N TYR A 299 -6.05 12.37 16.06
CA TYR A 299 -5.71 13.78 16.11
C TYR A 299 -5.27 14.34 14.76
N LEU A 300 -4.39 13.59 14.07
CA LEU A 300 -3.89 14.00 12.76
C LEU A 300 -5.01 14.08 11.72
N LEU A 301 -5.91 13.10 11.70
CA LEU A 301 -7.08 13.13 10.81
C LEU A 301 -7.99 14.32 11.12
N ASP A 302 -8.32 14.56 12.40
CA ASP A 302 -9.16 15.69 12.82
C ASP A 302 -8.51 17.02 12.39
N LEU A 303 -7.19 17.18 12.56
CA LEU A 303 -6.45 18.35 12.13
C LEU A 303 -6.55 18.56 10.62
N LEU A 304 -6.26 17.53 9.82
CA LEU A 304 -6.28 17.61 8.35
C LEU A 304 -7.69 17.97 7.83
N LEU A 305 -8.73 17.35 8.39
CA LEU A 305 -10.12 17.64 8.02
C LEU A 305 -10.54 19.07 8.39
N ASN A 306 -10.08 19.58 9.53
CA ASN A 306 -10.39 20.94 9.95
C ASN A 306 -9.68 22.00 9.12
N GLU A 307 -8.37 21.86 8.93
CA GLU A 307 -7.54 22.82 8.17
C GLU A 307 -7.80 22.77 6.66
N GLY A 308 -8.29 21.63 6.16
CA GLY A 308 -8.63 21.45 4.74
C GLY A 308 -10.08 21.77 4.37
N ARG A 309 -10.90 22.23 5.31
CA ARG A 309 -12.35 22.41 5.09
C ARG A 309 -12.66 23.36 3.93
N ASP A 310 -12.02 24.50 3.87
CA ASP A 310 -12.16 25.49 2.79
C ASP A 310 -11.47 25.08 1.48
N LEU A 311 -10.54 24.12 1.54
CA LEU A 311 -9.93 23.48 0.38
C LEU A 311 -10.81 22.34 -0.19
N GLY A 312 -11.95 22.06 0.42
CA GLY A 312 -12.86 21.01 0.02
C GLY A 312 -12.32 19.60 0.29
N ILE A 313 -11.54 19.44 1.38
CA ILE A 313 -11.04 18.10 1.75
C ILE A 313 -12.19 17.11 1.94
N GLN A 314 -12.01 15.92 1.39
CA GLN A 314 -12.97 14.84 1.58
C GLN A 314 -12.27 13.50 1.82
N PRO A 315 -12.87 12.59 2.60
CA PRO A 315 -12.44 11.21 2.66
C PRO A 315 -12.59 10.52 1.31
N PHE A 316 -11.68 9.58 1.03
CA PHE A 316 -11.84 8.64 -0.08
C PHE A 316 -11.40 7.24 0.34
N GLY A 317 -12.09 6.22 -0.16
CA GLY A 317 -11.88 4.83 0.23
C GLY A 317 -10.99 4.04 -0.72
N ALA A 318 -10.85 2.74 -0.41
CA ALA A 318 -10.01 1.82 -1.17
C ALA A 318 -10.46 1.66 -2.64
N ALA A 319 -11.77 1.80 -2.93
CA ALA A 319 -12.29 1.71 -4.29
C ALA A 319 -11.85 2.90 -5.15
N ALA A 320 -11.94 4.13 -4.62
CA ALA A 320 -11.42 5.31 -5.30
C ALA A 320 -9.90 5.28 -5.43
N LEU A 321 -9.17 4.82 -4.38
CA LEU A 321 -7.74 4.61 -4.47
C LEU A 321 -7.36 3.64 -5.59
N ASN A 322 -8.11 2.53 -5.73
CA ASN A 322 -7.91 1.57 -6.82
C ASN A 322 -8.14 2.20 -8.20
N SER A 323 -9.18 2.99 -8.37
CA SER A 323 -9.43 3.71 -9.64
C SER A 323 -8.32 4.69 -9.97
N LEU A 324 -7.92 5.53 -9.03
CA LEU A 324 -6.88 6.55 -9.22
C LEU A 324 -5.49 5.95 -9.55
N ARG A 325 -5.11 4.83 -8.91
CA ARG A 325 -3.84 4.17 -9.22
C ARG A 325 -3.85 3.51 -10.61
N LEU A 326 -5.00 2.97 -11.02
CA LEU A 326 -5.16 2.34 -12.34
C LEU A 326 -4.95 3.34 -13.48
N GLU A 327 -5.47 4.55 -13.36
CA GLU A 327 -5.27 5.62 -14.34
C GLU A 327 -3.78 5.99 -14.53
N LYS A 328 -2.92 5.71 -13.54
CA LYS A 328 -1.47 5.91 -13.61
C LYS A 328 -0.73 4.62 -14.02
N SER A 329 -1.44 3.55 -14.30
CA SER A 329 -0.88 2.23 -14.56
C SER A 329 -0.04 1.69 -13.40
N PHE A 330 -0.37 2.07 -12.16
CA PHE A 330 0.29 1.54 -10.97
C PHE A 330 -0.32 0.19 -10.62
N GLY A 331 0.51 -0.83 -10.55
CA GLY A 331 0.09 -2.16 -10.14
C GLY A 331 0.00 -2.33 -8.63
N SER A 332 -0.60 -3.41 -8.19
CA SER A 332 -0.62 -3.83 -6.79
C SER A 332 -0.11 -5.26 -6.64
N TRP A 333 0.47 -5.58 -5.49
CA TRP A 333 1.11 -6.87 -5.26
C TRP A 333 0.16 -8.05 -5.46
N ALA A 334 -1.09 -7.94 -5.00
CA ALA A 334 -2.04 -9.04 -5.10
C ALA A 334 -2.59 -9.28 -6.52
N ARG A 335 -2.32 -8.40 -7.46
CA ARG A 335 -2.88 -8.40 -8.81
C ARG A 335 -1.82 -8.40 -9.90
N GLU A 336 -1.17 -7.26 -10.12
CA GLU A 336 -0.19 -7.07 -11.21
C GLU A 336 1.20 -7.58 -10.83
N TYR A 337 1.58 -7.50 -9.55
CA TYR A 337 2.95 -7.77 -9.07
C TYR A 337 3.07 -9.12 -8.35
N ARG A 338 2.36 -10.12 -8.86
CA ARG A 338 2.35 -11.47 -8.30
C ARG A 338 3.67 -12.21 -8.58
N PRO A 339 4.03 -13.20 -7.74
CA PRO A 339 5.26 -13.98 -7.91
C PRO A 339 5.37 -14.80 -9.20
N ILE A 340 4.30 -14.89 -9.99
CA ILE A 340 4.28 -15.54 -11.31
C ILE A 340 4.84 -14.66 -12.43
N TYR A 341 5.14 -13.40 -12.15
CA TYR A 341 5.72 -12.46 -13.09
C TYR A 341 7.14 -12.12 -12.70
N ASP A 342 7.93 -11.68 -13.66
CA ASP A 342 9.17 -10.96 -13.44
C ASP A 342 8.94 -9.43 -13.51
N PRO A 343 9.90 -8.62 -13.09
CA PRO A 343 9.74 -7.15 -13.10
C PRO A 343 9.57 -6.56 -14.51
N TYR A 344 10.10 -7.19 -15.56
CA TYR A 344 9.94 -6.71 -16.94
C TYR A 344 8.51 -6.96 -17.44
N GLU A 345 7.94 -8.13 -17.13
CA GLU A 345 6.54 -8.44 -17.43
C GLU A 345 5.58 -7.50 -16.70
N ALA A 346 5.95 -7.11 -15.46
CA ALA A 346 5.16 -6.22 -14.61
C ALA A 346 5.37 -4.72 -14.91
N GLY A 347 6.22 -4.34 -15.88
CA GLY A 347 6.49 -2.94 -16.22
C GLY A 347 7.30 -2.19 -15.16
N LEU A 348 8.10 -2.91 -14.38
CA LEU A 348 8.95 -2.37 -13.31
C LEU A 348 10.45 -2.27 -13.72
N ASP A 349 10.76 -2.46 -14.98
CA ASP A 349 12.11 -2.45 -15.55
C ASP A 349 12.91 -1.19 -15.19
N ARG A 350 12.27 -0.02 -15.22
CA ARG A 350 12.88 1.28 -14.87
C ARG A 350 13.38 1.38 -13.42
N PHE A 351 12.95 0.46 -12.56
CA PHE A 351 13.33 0.41 -11.14
C PHE A 351 14.42 -0.63 -10.85
N ILE A 352 14.96 -1.29 -11.88
CA ILE A 352 16.08 -2.20 -11.77
C ILE A 352 17.36 -1.42 -12.08
N ASP A 353 18.40 -1.60 -11.28
CA ASP A 353 19.74 -1.12 -11.60
C ASP A 353 20.57 -2.29 -12.19
N PRO A 354 20.77 -2.33 -13.51
CA PRO A 354 21.41 -3.47 -14.15
C PRO A 354 22.91 -3.56 -13.86
N ASN A 355 23.50 -2.52 -13.26
CA ASN A 355 24.94 -2.47 -12.93
C ASN A 355 25.22 -2.91 -11.49
N ARG A 356 24.22 -3.43 -10.79
CA ARG A 356 24.36 -3.86 -9.41
C ARG A 356 24.21 -5.37 -9.26
N GLU A 357 24.96 -5.91 -8.32
CA GLU A 357 24.77 -7.27 -7.83
C GLU A 357 23.66 -7.29 -6.77
N PHE A 358 22.68 -8.18 -6.96
CA PHE A 358 21.59 -8.43 -6.02
C PHE A 358 21.05 -9.86 -6.22
N ILE A 359 20.25 -10.35 -5.29
CA ILE A 359 19.63 -11.67 -5.42
C ILE A 359 18.76 -11.70 -6.66
N GLY A 360 19.07 -12.62 -7.60
CA GLY A 360 18.32 -12.78 -8.86
C GLY A 360 18.84 -11.97 -10.04
N ALA A 361 19.91 -11.18 -9.91
CA ALA A 361 20.46 -10.35 -11.00
C ALA A 361 20.77 -11.18 -12.27
N ASN A 362 21.48 -12.29 -12.12
CA ASN A 362 21.81 -13.17 -13.26
C ASN A 362 20.56 -13.78 -13.92
N ALA A 363 19.55 -14.13 -13.12
CA ALA A 363 18.30 -14.65 -13.67
C ALA A 363 17.55 -13.57 -14.46
N LEU A 364 17.50 -12.33 -13.96
CA LEU A 364 16.86 -11.21 -14.66
C LEU A 364 17.59 -10.86 -15.97
N ALA A 365 18.91 -10.90 -16.00
CA ALA A 365 19.67 -10.70 -17.25
C ALA A 365 19.22 -11.71 -18.33
N THR A 366 19.12 -13.00 -17.98
CA THR A 366 18.67 -14.06 -18.92
C THR A 366 17.20 -13.88 -19.31
N VAL A 367 16.34 -13.48 -18.37
CA VAL A 367 14.91 -13.23 -18.63
C VAL A 367 14.72 -12.09 -19.62
N ASN A 368 15.52 -11.04 -19.51
CA ASN A 368 15.42 -9.88 -20.41
C ASN A 368 15.70 -10.19 -21.88
N GLU A 369 16.42 -11.28 -22.17
CA GLU A 369 16.75 -11.74 -23.52
C GLU A 369 15.64 -12.59 -24.18
N ARG A 370 14.57 -12.93 -23.46
CA ARG A 370 13.47 -13.75 -24.00
C ARG A 370 12.67 -12.98 -25.05
N GLU A 371 12.44 -13.60 -26.21
CA GLU A 371 11.67 -13.01 -27.31
C GLU A 371 10.17 -12.93 -27.03
N SER A 372 9.61 -13.87 -26.27
CA SER A 372 8.18 -13.92 -25.95
C SER A 372 7.97 -13.76 -24.44
N ARG A 373 7.30 -12.70 -24.05
CA ARG A 373 6.95 -12.38 -22.67
C ARG A 373 5.54 -11.83 -22.58
N LYS A 374 4.92 -12.02 -21.42
CA LYS A 374 3.74 -11.24 -21.04
C LYS A 374 4.15 -9.77 -20.84
N ALA A 375 3.20 -8.88 -20.95
CA ALA A 375 3.44 -7.47 -20.71
C ALA A 375 2.21 -6.86 -20.06
N LEU A 376 2.40 -6.12 -18.96
CA LEU A 376 1.35 -5.32 -18.35
C LEU A 376 0.92 -4.21 -19.32
N ARG A 377 -0.40 -4.08 -19.52
CA ARG A 377 -1.01 -3.05 -20.36
C ARG A 377 -2.25 -2.49 -19.72
N SER A 378 -2.43 -1.18 -19.85
CA SER A 378 -3.66 -0.49 -19.44
C SER A 378 -4.57 -0.28 -20.65
N TRP A 379 -5.86 -0.49 -20.42
CA TRP A 379 -6.90 -0.39 -21.42
C TRP A 379 -8.03 0.50 -20.92
N VAL A 380 -8.61 1.29 -21.82
CA VAL A 380 -9.91 1.90 -21.62
C VAL A 380 -10.93 1.01 -22.32
N ILE A 381 -11.97 0.63 -21.61
CA ILE A 381 -12.96 -0.32 -22.11
C ILE A 381 -14.29 0.42 -22.30
N ASP A 382 -14.88 0.28 -23.47
CA ASP A 382 -16.24 0.73 -23.73
C ASP A 382 -17.23 -0.25 -23.08
N VAL A 383 -17.85 0.20 -22.00
CA VAL A 383 -18.91 -0.56 -21.32
C VAL A 383 -20.26 0.08 -21.62
N PRO A 384 -21.30 -0.70 -21.93
CA PRO A 384 -22.63 -0.15 -22.12
C PRO A 384 -23.08 0.67 -20.91
N GLU A 385 -23.70 1.82 -21.16
CA GLU A 385 -24.30 2.62 -20.09
C GLU A 385 -25.59 1.98 -19.57
N GLY A 386 -25.90 2.20 -18.30
CA GLY A 386 -27.17 1.79 -17.71
C GLY A 386 -27.05 0.93 -16.45
N PRO A 387 -28.17 0.58 -15.85
CA PRO A 387 -28.20 -0.16 -14.59
C PRO A 387 -27.66 -1.59 -14.70
N ASP A 388 -27.66 -2.15 -15.90
CA ASP A 388 -27.15 -3.50 -16.17
C ASP A 388 -25.67 -3.49 -16.65
N ALA A 389 -25.00 -2.35 -16.54
CA ALA A 389 -23.58 -2.25 -16.86
C ALA A 389 -22.74 -3.08 -15.88
N ALA A 390 -21.86 -3.89 -16.42
CA ALA A 390 -20.89 -4.68 -15.66
C ALA A 390 -19.48 -4.27 -16.07
N ASP A 391 -18.69 -3.84 -15.10
CA ASP A 391 -17.29 -3.47 -15.32
C ASP A 391 -16.38 -4.68 -15.13
N VAL A 392 -15.22 -4.67 -15.78
CA VAL A 392 -14.20 -5.67 -15.51
C VAL A 392 -13.59 -5.42 -14.13
N MET A 393 -13.31 -6.50 -13.40
CA MET A 393 -12.84 -6.43 -12.03
C MET A 393 -11.50 -7.13 -11.82
N GLY A 394 -11.29 -8.22 -12.55
CA GLY A 394 -10.11 -9.07 -12.49
C GLY A 394 -10.44 -10.51 -12.84
N ASP A 395 -9.45 -11.19 -13.39
CA ASP A 395 -9.48 -12.59 -13.83
C ASP A 395 -10.33 -12.85 -15.10
N GLU A 396 -10.94 -11.82 -15.72
CA GLU A 396 -11.62 -11.98 -17.01
C GLU A 396 -10.61 -12.24 -18.13
N PRO A 397 -10.89 -13.20 -19.06
CA PRO A 397 -9.99 -13.49 -20.17
C PRO A 397 -10.03 -12.38 -21.23
N ILE A 398 -8.85 -12.04 -21.76
CA ILE A 398 -8.72 -11.12 -22.90
C ILE A 398 -8.59 -11.95 -24.15
N TRP A 399 -9.51 -11.75 -25.09
CA TRP A 399 -9.57 -12.45 -26.37
C TRP A 399 -9.03 -11.60 -27.49
N HIS A 400 -8.25 -12.21 -28.37
CA HIS A 400 -7.91 -11.67 -29.69
C HIS A 400 -8.24 -12.71 -30.75
N ASN A 401 -9.20 -12.42 -31.60
CA ASN A 401 -9.86 -13.41 -32.44
C ASN A 401 -10.41 -14.57 -31.58
N ASP A 402 -10.00 -15.80 -31.84
CA ASP A 402 -10.47 -16.99 -31.12
C ASP A 402 -9.49 -17.46 -30.03
N ASP A 403 -8.42 -16.70 -29.77
CA ASP A 403 -7.37 -17.05 -28.81
C ASP A 403 -7.45 -16.18 -27.55
N VAL A 404 -7.26 -16.81 -26.37
CA VAL A 404 -7.04 -16.08 -25.11
C VAL A 404 -5.59 -15.61 -25.08
N VAL A 405 -5.39 -14.28 -25.15
CA VAL A 405 -4.05 -13.66 -25.18
C VAL A 405 -3.61 -13.10 -23.83
N GLY A 406 -4.50 -13.06 -22.84
CA GLY A 406 -4.21 -12.56 -21.51
C GLY A 406 -5.43 -12.58 -20.60
N TRP A 407 -5.32 -11.90 -19.48
CA TRP A 407 -6.41 -11.71 -18.54
C TRP A 407 -6.34 -10.35 -17.88
N VAL A 408 -7.47 -9.88 -17.42
CA VAL A 408 -7.58 -8.65 -16.62
C VAL A 408 -7.01 -8.92 -15.23
N THR A 409 -6.13 -8.06 -14.75
CA THR A 409 -5.59 -8.14 -13.38
C THR A 409 -6.37 -7.25 -12.41
N SER A 410 -6.76 -6.07 -12.86
CA SER A 410 -7.57 -5.13 -12.09
C SER A 410 -8.47 -4.32 -13.01
N GLY A 411 -9.64 -3.98 -12.52
CA GLY A 411 -10.55 -3.03 -13.13
C GLY A 411 -10.97 -1.95 -12.14
N GLY A 412 -11.43 -0.83 -12.65
CA GLY A 412 -11.90 0.30 -11.86
C GLY A 412 -12.47 1.40 -12.71
N TYR A 413 -13.05 2.40 -12.06
CA TYR A 413 -13.54 3.61 -12.70
C TYR A 413 -12.36 4.42 -13.27
N ALA A 414 -12.53 5.02 -14.45
CA ALA A 414 -11.56 5.91 -15.09
C ALA A 414 -12.20 7.23 -15.51
#